data_a32e48f20ce1d055b86285066ded2d18
#
_entry.id   a32e48f20ce1d055b86285066ded2d18
#
_cell.length_a   1.000
_cell.length_b   1.000
_cell.length_c   1.000
_cell.angle_alpha   90.00
_cell.angle_beta   90.00
_cell.angle_gamma   90.00
#
_symmetry.space_group_name_H-M   'P 1'
#
loop_
_entity.id
_entity.type
_entity.pdbx_description
1 polymer ?
#
loop_
_entity_poly.entity_id
_entity_poly.type
_entity_poly.pdbx_seq_one_letter_code
_entity_poly.pdbx_strand_id
1 'polypeptide(L)'
;NLPRVVVNGEERLFINGVGYGIDGYCCEVGDKIVASGKEANYTSIAIKGLLFHYKTPDASVTVDGVTKKYKKVWLAPTMKGRYYGGGMMIAPKQNRDDPEGFVTSVVMFGSGKLKTLMVFPSIFKGEHVRHSEMVEIRKGKHVTVEFDRPTALQIDGETVLNVTRYEVFAG
;
A
#
# COMPACT_ATOMS: atom_id res chain seq x y z
N ASN A 1 0.24 17.15 13.39
CA ASN A 1 -0.70 16.13 13.80
C ASN A 1 -0.52 14.87 12.98
N LEU A 2 -0.45 13.72 13.66
CA LEU A 2 -0.32 12.44 12.97
C LEU A 2 -1.69 11.93 12.52
N PRO A 3 -1.76 11.31 11.33
CA PRO A 3 -2.95 10.59 10.93
C PRO A 3 -3.14 9.32 11.77
N ARG A 4 -4.37 8.82 11.76
CA ARG A 4 -4.72 7.60 12.47
C ARG A 4 -5.36 6.60 11.52
N VAL A 5 -5.18 5.34 11.83
CA VAL A 5 -5.81 4.23 11.10
C VAL A 5 -6.62 3.39 12.06
N VAL A 6 -7.81 2.99 11.61
CA VAL A 6 -8.66 2.04 12.33
C VAL A 6 -8.64 0.73 11.55
N VAL A 7 -8.22 -0.34 12.21
CA VAL A 7 -8.15 -1.68 11.61
C VAL A 7 -8.45 -2.73 12.68
N ASN A 8 -9.28 -3.70 12.33
CA ASN A 8 -9.70 -4.79 13.24
C ASN A 8 -10.20 -4.26 14.60
N GLY A 9 -10.93 -3.13 14.59
CA GLY A 9 -11.48 -2.52 15.80
C GLY A 9 -10.50 -1.73 16.64
N GLU A 10 -9.25 -1.63 16.23
CA GLU A 10 -8.22 -0.89 16.94
C GLU A 10 -7.83 0.38 16.18
N GLU A 11 -7.56 1.44 16.92
CA GLU A 11 -7.09 2.71 16.38
C GLU A 11 -5.62 2.90 16.71
N ARG A 12 -4.84 3.28 15.69
CA ARG A 12 -3.41 3.58 15.84
C ARG A 12 -3.05 4.86 15.13
N LEU A 13 -2.10 5.60 15.67
CA LEU A 13 -1.43 6.67 14.94
C LEU A 13 -0.37 6.06 14.03
N PHE A 14 -0.12 6.68 12.89
CA PHE A 14 0.99 6.26 12.03
C PHE A 14 1.76 7.47 11.52
N ILE A 15 3.02 7.25 11.16
CA ILE A 15 3.95 8.31 10.78
C ILE A 15 4.09 8.37 9.27
N ASN A 16 4.15 7.23 8.62
CA ASN A 16 4.51 7.12 7.21
C ASN A 16 3.37 6.64 6.34
N GLY A 17 2.89 5.43 6.56
CA GLY A 17 1.85 4.89 5.70
C GLY A 17 1.23 3.61 6.21
N VAL A 18 0.05 3.35 5.67
CA VAL A 18 -0.70 2.12 5.86
C VAL A 18 -0.87 1.50 4.49
N GLY A 19 -0.44 0.26 4.29
CA GLY A 19 -0.48 -0.34 2.98
C GLY A 19 -1.02 -1.74 2.95
N TYR A 20 -1.78 -2.01 1.90
CA TYR A 20 -2.11 -3.35 1.51
C TYR A 20 -1.36 -3.68 0.23
N GLY A 21 -0.96 -4.92 0.12
CA GLY A 21 -0.50 -5.48 -1.14
C GLY A 21 0.86 -6.11 -1.03
N ILE A 22 1.64 -5.96 -2.10
CA ILE A 22 2.95 -6.60 -2.18
C ILE A 22 3.92 -6.11 -1.10
N ASP A 23 3.73 -4.88 -0.62
CA ASP A 23 4.51 -4.34 0.50
C ASP A 23 4.29 -5.14 1.79
N GLY A 24 3.03 -5.44 2.13
CA GLY A 24 2.70 -6.29 3.27
C GLY A 24 3.26 -7.69 3.13
N TYR A 25 3.16 -8.27 1.92
CA TYR A 25 3.76 -9.55 1.62
C TYR A 25 5.28 -9.51 1.82
N CYS A 26 5.93 -8.46 1.35
CA CYS A 26 7.37 -8.29 1.50
C CYS A 26 7.78 -8.21 2.98
N CYS A 27 7.04 -7.47 3.80
CA CYS A 27 7.30 -7.38 5.23
C CYS A 27 7.14 -8.75 5.91
N GLU A 28 6.07 -9.46 5.63
CA GLU A 28 5.80 -10.78 6.23
C GLU A 28 6.88 -11.79 5.88
N VAL A 29 7.23 -11.91 4.60
CA VAL A 29 8.26 -12.84 4.13
C VAL A 29 9.64 -12.39 4.58
N GLY A 30 9.91 -11.09 4.55
CA GLY A 30 11.17 -10.52 5.02
C GLY A 30 11.42 -10.82 6.50
N ASP A 31 10.39 -10.68 7.35
CA ASP A 31 10.49 -11.02 8.77
C ASP A 31 10.81 -12.50 8.97
N LYS A 32 10.21 -13.39 8.20
CA LYS A 32 10.51 -14.82 8.24
C LYS A 32 11.96 -15.11 7.83
N ILE A 33 12.46 -14.42 6.81
CA ILE A 33 13.85 -14.58 6.36
C ILE A 33 14.83 -14.10 7.43
N VAL A 34 14.57 -12.95 8.03
CA VAL A 34 15.41 -12.42 9.11
C VAL A 34 15.39 -13.37 10.31
N ALA A 35 14.24 -13.90 10.70
CA ALA A 35 14.12 -14.87 11.77
C ALA A 35 14.90 -16.16 11.48
N SER A 36 15.10 -16.51 10.20
CA SER A 36 15.92 -17.67 9.81
C SER A 36 17.41 -17.35 9.73
N GLY A 37 17.84 -16.11 10.02
CA GLY A 37 19.23 -15.68 9.97
C GLY A 37 19.72 -15.24 8.60
N LYS A 38 18.84 -15.05 7.64
CA LYS A 38 19.18 -14.61 6.29
C LYS A 38 18.89 -13.11 6.12
N GLU A 39 19.62 -12.47 5.21
CA GLU A 39 19.38 -11.09 4.86
C GLU A 39 18.12 -10.96 4.00
N ALA A 40 17.24 -10.00 4.34
CA ALA A 40 16.04 -9.73 3.58
C ALA A 40 16.34 -8.78 2.42
N ASN A 41 15.94 -9.17 1.19
CA ASN A 41 16.00 -8.34 0.00
C ASN A 41 14.56 -8.08 -0.47
N TYR A 42 14.03 -6.90 -0.16
CA TYR A 42 12.63 -6.58 -0.44
C TYR A 42 12.30 -6.56 -1.93
N THR A 43 13.23 -6.12 -2.77
CA THR A 43 13.01 -6.13 -4.22
C THR A 43 12.86 -7.55 -4.76
N SER A 44 13.75 -8.45 -4.36
CA SER A 44 13.71 -9.85 -4.76
C SER A 44 12.45 -10.56 -4.23
N ILE A 45 12.07 -10.28 -2.98
CA ILE A 45 10.86 -10.84 -2.35
C ILE A 45 9.62 -10.36 -3.10
N ALA A 46 9.55 -9.08 -3.45
CA ALA A 46 8.43 -8.51 -4.19
C ALA A 46 8.28 -9.16 -5.57
N ILE A 47 9.39 -9.36 -6.29
CA ILE A 47 9.37 -10.03 -7.60
C ILE A 47 8.86 -11.46 -7.47
N LYS A 48 9.34 -12.20 -6.49
CA LYS A 48 8.87 -13.57 -6.23
C LYS A 48 7.40 -13.60 -5.86
N GLY A 49 6.94 -12.66 -5.05
CA GLY A 49 5.54 -12.53 -4.68
C GLY A 49 4.65 -12.31 -5.89
N LEU A 50 5.05 -11.40 -6.77
CA LEU A 50 4.31 -11.14 -8.01
C LEU A 50 4.22 -12.39 -8.90
N LEU A 51 5.32 -13.14 -9.03
CA LEU A 51 5.38 -14.28 -9.95
C LEU A 51 4.67 -15.53 -9.43
N PHE A 52 4.76 -15.82 -8.13
CA PHE A 52 4.44 -17.17 -7.65
C PHE A 52 3.37 -17.24 -6.56
N HIS A 53 3.22 -16.23 -5.74
CA HIS A 53 2.43 -16.35 -4.50
C HIS A 53 1.31 -15.35 -4.34
N TYR A 54 1.34 -14.27 -5.09
CA TYR A 54 0.44 -13.16 -4.83
C TYR A 54 -0.90 -13.34 -5.54
N LYS A 55 -1.98 -13.30 -4.75
CA LYS A 55 -3.35 -13.31 -5.26
C LYS A 55 -3.95 -11.93 -5.06
N THR A 56 -4.40 -11.32 -6.13
CA THR A 56 -4.95 -9.97 -6.09
C THR A 56 -6.42 -9.98 -5.68
N PRO A 57 -6.80 -9.29 -4.61
CA PRO A 57 -8.21 -9.07 -4.29
C PRO A 57 -8.78 -7.97 -5.16
N ASP A 58 -10.11 -7.87 -5.15
CA ASP A 58 -10.79 -6.67 -5.59
C ASP A 58 -10.98 -5.76 -4.37
N ALA A 59 -11.03 -4.46 -4.59
CA ALA A 59 -11.17 -3.50 -3.49
C ALA A 59 -12.04 -2.32 -3.87
N SER A 60 -12.67 -1.73 -2.85
CA SER A 60 -13.36 -0.44 -2.94
C SER A 60 -12.56 0.58 -2.14
N VAL A 61 -12.30 1.74 -2.72
CA VAL A 61 -11.59 2.82 -2.06
C VAL A 61 -12.46 4.07 -2.04
N THR A 62 -12.75 4.56 -0.84
CA THR A 62 -13.53 5.77 -0.64
C THR A 62 -12.61 6.87 -0.14
N VAL A 63 -12.55 7.96 -0.86
CA VAL A 63 -11.77 9.15 -0.48
C VAL A 63 -12.73 10.32 -0.36
N ASP A 64 -12.83 10.89 0.83
CA ASP A 64 -13.71 12.03 1.13
C ASP A 64 -15.14 11.82 0.60
N GLY A 65 -15.68 10.63 0.84
CA GLY A 65 -17.05 10.28 0.47
C GLY A 65 -17.25 9.79 -0.97
N VAL A 66 -16.21 9.77 -1.82
CA VAL A 66 -16.31 9.30 -3.19
C VAL A 66 -15.69 7.91 -3.30
N THR A 67 -16.51 6.92 -3.65
CA THR A 67 -16.10 5.50 -3.74
C THR A 67 -15.80 5.12 -5.18
N LYS A 68 -14.65 4.47 -5.37
CA LYS A 68 -14.28 3.82 -6.63
C LYS A 68 -13.95 2.35 -6.38
N LYS A 69 -14.31 1.49 -7.33
CA LYS A 69 -14.06 0.05 -7.25
C LYS A 69 -12.94 -0.33 -8.20
N TYR A 70 -12.06 -1.21 -7.73
CA TYR A 70 -10.89 -1.66 -8.47
C TYR A 70 -10.83 -3.19 -8.48
N LYS A 71 -10.46 -3.75 -9.62
CA LYS A 71 -10.23 -5.19 -9.78
C LYS A 71 -8.74 -5.48 -9.83
N LYS A 72 -8.34 -6.67 -9.36
CA LYS A 72 -6.94 -7.10 -9.38
C LYS A 72 -6.03 -6.06 -8.72
N VAL A 73 -6.25 -5.80 -7.45
CA VAL A 73 -5.49 -4.79 -6.71
C VAL A 73 -4.16 -5.37 -6.24
N TRP A 74 -3.07 -4.80 -6.71
CA TRP A 74 -1.72 -5.17 -6.34
C TRP A 74 -1.22 -4.40 -5.14
N LEU A 75 -1.53 -3.11 -5.08
CA LEU A 75 -1.16 -2.21 -4.00
C LEU A 75 -2.33 -1.27 -3.73
N ALA A 76 -2.56 -0.98 -2.46
CA ALA A 76 -3.58 0.01 -2.07
C ALA A 76 -3.17 0.72 -0.77
N PRO A 77 -1.99 1.37 -0.73
CA PRO A 77 -1.57 2.10 0.46
C PRO A 77 -2.20 3.48 0.55
N THR A 78 -2.26 3.99 1.79
CA THR A 78 -2.58 5.39 2.10
C THR A 78 -1.38 5.98 2.81
N MET A 79 -0.82 7.05 2.25
CA MET A 79 0.49 7.57 2.62
C MET A 79 0.42 8.94 3.24
N LYS A 80 1.15 9.11 4.35
CA LYS A 80 1.52 10.42 4.92
C LYS A 80 2.91 10.83 4.44
N GLY A 81 3.81 9.88 4.23
CA GLY A 81 5.13 10.08 3.63
C GLY A 81 5.16 9.67 2.17
N ARG A 82 6.33 9.76 1.53
CA ARG A 82 6.52 9.40 0.11
C ARG A 82 6.93 7.95 -0.09
N TYR A 83 7.64 7.37 0.87
CA TYR A 83 8.33 6.09 0.75
C TYR A 83 7.76 5.05 1.68
N TYR A 84 7.79 3.79 1.25
CA TYR A 84 7.56 2.66 2.12
C TYR A 84 8.33 1.43 1.62
N GLY A 85 8.36 0.36 2.42
CA GLY A 85 8.88 -0.94 2.01
C GLY A 85 10.22 -0.91 1.28
N GLY A 86 11.33 -0.63 1.95
CA GLY A 86 12.65 -0.75 1.35
C GLY A 86 13.02 0.28 0.29
N GLY A 87 12.38 1.44 0.28
CA GLY A 87 12.74 2.54 -0.61
C GLY A 87 11.82 2.76 -1.80
N MET A 88 10.64 2.19 -1.79
CA MET A 88 9.63 2.42 -2.84
C MET A 88 9.01 3.81 -2.69
N MET A 89 9.18 4.67 -3.69
CA MET A 89 8.60 6.02 -3.71
C MET A 89 7.16 5.95 -4.23
N ILE A 90 6.27 5.39 -3.44
CA ILE A 90 4.90 5.10 -3.85
C ILE A 90 4.04 6.37 -4.04
N ALA A 91 4.30 7.41 -3.26
CA ALA A 91 3.57 8.67 -3.31
C ALA A 91 4.54 9.84 -3.54
N PRO A 92 5.06 9.99 -4.77
CA PRO A 92 6.15 10.95 -5.03
C PRO A 92 5.78 12.42 -4.82
N LYS A 93 4.49 12.74 -4.89
CA LYS A 93 4.00 14.11 -4.69
C LYS A 93 3.42 14.37 -3.29
N GLN A 94 3.47 13.38 -2.40
CA GLN A 94 2.99 13.58 -1.03
C GLN A 94 3.91 14.53 -0.28
N ASN A 95 3.32 15.48 0.41
CA ASN A 95 4.03 16.39 1.32
C ASN A 95 3.65 16.06 2.76
N ARG A 96 4.61 15.53 3.52
CA ARG A 96 4.42 15.17 4.93
C ARG A 96 3.99 16.38 5.77
N ASP A 97 4.48 17.56 5.41
CA ASP A 97 4.24 18.81 6.14
C ASP A 97 3.13 19.66 5.51
N ASP A 98 2.24 19.02 4.73
CA ASP A 98 1.12 19.71 4.11
C ASP A 98 0.29 20.44 5.19
N PRO A 99 0.13 21.77 5.10
CA PRO A 99 -0.64 22.53 6.09
C PRO A 99 -2.10 22.07 6.18
N GLU A 100 -2.66 21.53 5.11
CA GLU A 100 -4.03 21.02 5.09
C GLU A 100 -4.12 19.58 5.61
N GLY A 101 -2.99 18.91 5.78
CA GLY A 101 -2.93 17.58 6.38
C GLY A 101 -3.44 16.44 5.50
N PHE A 102 -3.44 16.60 4.17
CA PHE A 102 -3.89 15.54 3.27
C PHE A 102 -3.01 14.29 3.36
N VAL A 103 -3.64 13.15 3.16
CA VAL A 103 -2.98 11.88 2.89
C VAL A 103 -3.22 11.50 1.42
N THR A 104 -2.38 10.62 0.88
CA THR A 104 -2.47 10.18 -0.51
C THR A 104 -2.80 8.70 -0.58
N SER A 105 -3.91 8.37 -1.24
CA SER A 105 -4.28 7.00 -1.58
C SER A 105 -3.68 6.66 -2.94
N VAL A 106 -2.97 5.54 -3.02
CA VAL A 106 -2.39 5.03 -4.27
C VAL A 106 -2.93 3.63 -4.49
N VAL A 107 -3.49 3.37 -5.67
CA VAL A 107 -4.00 2.04 -6.02
C VAL A 107 -3.34 1.59 -7.32
N MET A 108 -2.69 0.43 -7.29
CA MET A 108 -2.19 -0.24 -8.49
C MET A 108 -3.09 -1.45 -8.76
N PHE A 109 -3.70 -1.50 -9.93
CA PHE A 109 -4.81 -2.40 -10.20
C PHE A 109 -4.94 -2.80 -11.68
N GLY A 110 -5.74 -3.81 -11.93
CA GLY A 110 -6.28 -4.15 -13.25
C GLY A 110 -5.35 -4.92 -14.18
N SER A 111 -4.06 -4.95 -13.91
CA SER A 111 -3.09 -5.57 -14.81
C SER A 111 -2.74 -6.99 -14.39
N GLY A 112 -2.36 -7.81 -15.37
CA GLY A 112 -1.83 -9.15 -15.11
C GLY A 112 -0.41 -9.12 -14.56
N LYS A 113 0.12 -10.30 -14.21
CA LYS A 113 1.42 -10.43 -13.56
C LYS A 113 2.58 -9.86 -14.36
N LEU A 114 2.62 -10.11 -15.68
CA LEU A 114 3.73 -9.64 -16.51
C LEU A 114 3.81 -8.13 -16.58
N LYS A 115 2.68 -7.46 -16.86
CA LYS A 115 2.67 -6.00 -16.93
C LYS A 115 3.01 -5.37 -15.59
N THR A 116 2.45 -5.91 -14.51
CA THR A 116 2.73 -5.42 -13.15
C THR A 116 4.22 -5.57 -12.82
N LEU A 117 4.80 -6.72 -13.17
CA LEU A 117 6.23 -6.96 -12.97
C LEU A 117 7.09 -5.98 -13.75
N MET A 118 6.70 -5.63 -14.99
CA MET A 118 7.43 -4.66 -15.82
C MET A 118 7.37 -3.24 -15.24
N VAL A 119 6.26 -2.87 -14.64
CA VAL A 119 6.05 -1.52 -14.06
C VAL A 119 6.61 -1.41 -12.64
N PHE A 120 6.66 -2.51 -11.91
CA PHE A 120 7.05 -2.52 -10.49
C PHE A 120 8.38 -1.79 -10.19
N PRO A 121 9.47 -2.00 -10.94
CA PRO A 121 10.73 -1.28 -10.66
C PRO A 121 10.61 0.24 -10.76
N SER A 122 9.67 0.76 -11.53
CA SER A 122 9.48 2.20 -11.67
C SER A 122 9.00 2.86 -10.37
N ILE A 123 8.46 2.08 -9.42
CA ILE A 123 8.01 2.60 -8.12
C ILE A 123 9.20 3.18 -7.34
N PHE A 124 10.39 2.59 -7.45
CA PHE A 124 11.57 3.06 -6.73
C PHE A 124 12.01 4.46 -7.18
N LYS A 125 11.63 4.87 -8.39
CA LYS A 125 11.88 6.21 -8.93
C LYS A 125 10.65 7.11 -8.91
N GLY A 126 9.53 6.63 -8.41
CA GLY A 126 8.28 7.37 -8.41
C GLY A 126 7.65 7.53 -9.79
N GLU A 127 8.07 6.74 -10.78
CA GLU A 127 7.62 6.86 -12.16
C GLU A 127 6.39 6.01 -12.49
N HIS A 128 5.97 5.14 -11.56
CA HIS A 128 4.77 4.33 -11.71
C HIS A 128 3.51 5.18 -11.91
N VAL A 129 3.50 6.40 -11.41
CA VAL A 129 2.37 7.34 -11.54
C VAL A 129 2.08 7.73 -12.99
N ARG A 130 3.01 7.50 -13.90
CA ARG A 130 2.82 7.73 -15.33
C ARG A 130 1.90 6.70 -15.98
N HIS A 131 1.70 5.55 -15.35
CA HIS A 131 0.86 4.47 -15.84
C HIS A 131 -0.57 4.62 -15.33
N SER A 132 -1.28 5.66 -15.80
CA SER A 132 -2.62 5.99 -15.31
C SER A 132 -3.66 4.89 -15.59
N GLU A 133 -3.37 3.97 -16.52
CA GLU A 133 -4.25 2.82 -16.80
C GLU A 133 -4.25 1.77 -15.70
N MET A 134 -3.26 1.79 -14.81
CA MET A 134 -3.14 0.83 -13.72
C MET A 134 -2.75 1.45 -12.38
N VAL A 135 -2.53 2.75 -12.32
CA VAL A 135 -2.19 3.45 -11.08
C VAL A 135 -3.08 4.68 -10.94
N GLU A 136 -3.83 4.74 -9.85
CA GLU A 136 -4.67 5.89 -9.53
C GLU A 136 -4.25 6.50 -8.19
N ILE A 137 -4.09 7.81 -8.18
CA ILE A 137 -3.68 8.57 -7.00
C ILE A 137 -4.78 9.56 -6.64
N ARG A 138 -5.19 9.52 -5.35
CA ARG A 138 -6.23 10.41 -4.84
C ARG A 138 -5.78 10.97 -3.49
N LYS A 139 -5.91 12.28 -3.32
CA LYS A 139 -5.62 12.96 -2.06
C LYS A 139 -6.90 13.23 -1.29
N GLY A 140 -6.85 13.11 0.02
CA GLY A 140 -7.99 13.41 0.85
C GLY A 140 -7.66 13.39 2.33
N LYS A 141 -8.70 13.57 3.15
CA LYS A 141 -8.58 13.57 4.62
C LYS A 141 -9.19 12.34 5.26
N HIS A 142 -10.05 11.64 4.53
CA HIS A 142 -10.70 10.43 5.01
C HIS A 142 -10.65 9.37 3.90
N VAL A 143 -10.00 8.26 4.17
CA VAL A 143 -9.82 7.17 3.21
C VAL A 143 -10.30 5.87 3.83
N THR A 144 -11.19 5.16 3.14
CA THR A 144 -11.62 3.82 3.54
C THR A 144 -11.31 2.84 2.42
N VAL A 145 -10.64 1.74 2.76
CA VAL A 145 -10.30 0.69 1.80
C VAL A 145 -10.91 -0.61 2.29
N GLU A 146 -11.72 -1.25 1.42
CA GLU A 146 -12.36 -2.52 1.71
C GLU A 146 -11.97 -3.55 0.65
N PHE A 147 -11.59 -4.74 1.11
CA PHE A 147 -11.16 -5.85 0.26
C PHE A 147 -12.21 -6.96 0.25
N ASP A 148 -12.29 -7.69 -0.84
CA ASP A 148 -13.21 -8.81 -1.00
C ASP A 148 -12.73 -10.07 -0.24
N ARG A 149 -11.57 -10.03 0.39
CA ARG A 149 -10.99 -11.14 1.16
C ARG A 149 -10.02 -10.64 2.21
N PRO A 150 -9.70 -11.48 3.23
CA PRO A 150 -8.68 -11.11 4.23
C PRO A 150 -7.31 -10.93 3.60
N THR A 151 -6.60 -9.91 4.05
CA THR A 151 -5.31 -9.50 3.50
C THR A 151 -4.31 -9.22 4.63
N ALA A 152 -3.03 -9.16 4.28
CA ALA A 152 -1.99 -8.67 5.19
C ALA A 152 -1.82 -7.16 4.96
N LEU A 153 -1.89 -6.39 6.03
CA LEU A 153 -1.74 -4.95 6.02
C LEU A 153 -0.42 -4.56 6.70
N GLN A 154 0.27 -3.58 6.13
CA GLN A 154 1.47 -3.02 6.74
C GLN A 154 1.13 -1.64 7.29
N ILE A 155 1.50 -1.38 8.56
CA ILE A 155 1.37 -0.08 9.21
C ILE A 155 2.78 0.32 9.69
N ASP A 156 3.39 1.30 9.03
CA ASP A 156 4.75 1.77 9.36
C ASP A 156 5.76 0.62 9.51
N GLY A 157 5.67 -0.41 8.66
CA GLY A 157 6.56 -1.56 8.70
C GLY A 157 6.07 -2.74 9.55
N GLU A 158 5.02 -2.58 10.34
CA GLU A 158 4.44 -3.68 11.11
C GLU A 158 3.33 -4.36 10.31
N THR A 159 3.33 -5.69 10.31
CA THR A 159 2.33 -6.48 9.60
C THR A 159 1.14 -6.80 10.50
N VAL A 160 -0.06 -6.54 9.98
CA VAL A 160 -1.33 -6.93 10.62
C VAL A 160 -2.03 -7.90 9.67
N LEU A 161 -2.37 -9.09 10.18
CA LEU A 161 -3.00 -10.13 9.37
C LEU A 161 -4.53 -10.07 9.43
N ASN A 162 -5.17 -10.72 8.47
CA ASN A 162 -6.63 -10.89 8.42
C ASN A 162 -7.38 -9.56 8.37
N VAL A 163 -6.92 -8.65 7.52
CA VAL A 163 -7.54 -7.34 7.34
C VAL A 163 -8.44 -7.36 6.10
N THR A 164 -9.72 -7.05 6.29
CA THR A 164 -10.67 -6.89 5.19
C THR A 164 -11.01 -5.41 4.94
N ARG A 165 -10.69 -4.54 5.89
CA ARG A 165 -11.01 -3.11 5.81
C ARG A 165 -10.05 -2.31 6.67
N TYR A 166 -9.61 -1.17 6.14
CA TYR A 166 -8.97 -0.18 6.97
C TYR A 166 -9.51 1.21 6.67
N GLU A 167 -9.46 2.10 7.65
CA GLU A 167 -9.96 3.46 7.54
C GLU A 167 -8.92 4.42 8.09
N VAL A 168 -8.59 5.46 7.31
CA VAL A 168 -7.59 6.46 7.66
C VAL A 168 -8.26 7.81 7.84
N PHE A 169 -7.93 8.47 8.94
CA PHE A 169 -8.30 9.85 9.20
C PHE A 169 -7.03 10.69 9.22
N ALA A 170 -6.94 11.68 8.37
CA ALA A 170 -5.83 12.65 8.38
C ALA A 170 -5.83 13.41 9.69
N GLY A 171 -4.65 13.76 10.15
CA GLY A 171 -4.46 14.36 11.46
C GLY A 171 -5.10 15.72 11.70
#